data_1e4eb10b87b75d8daccc54034a322d1c
#
_entry.id   1e4eb10b87b75d8daccc54034a322d1c
#
_cell.length_a   1.000
_cell.length_b   1.000
_cell.length_c   1.000
_cell.angle_alpha   90.00
_cell.angle_beta   90.00
_cell.angle_gamma   90.00
#
_symmetry.space_group_name_H-M   'P 1'
#
loop_
_entity.id
_entity.type
_entity.pdbx_description
1 polymer ?
#
loop_
_entity_poly.entity_id
_entity_poly.type
_entity_poly.pdbx_seq_one_letter_code
_entity_poly.pdbx_strand_id
1 'polypeptide(L)'
;MLKRTSGLFCGAGALSLRVLFCLIFGASALAASSSIPNGLTSTEQQKVLGVLGFGSASKLLSSPYPLGGYSGVEISLGSEYIPLADVASLGNKNSSRGDLNYLDLTVGKGLFYNIDIMIQFIPIPQSESISGFAGQIRWAFYEANFLPAALSLVGHTSSMNFNNVLSAETTGFDLVGSVNMRDVSLFVGIGQARSLGSFIGGANGVTSSGQTESADVKSSHSVFGININIGQAFVAMEVDRYMQSTYGGKIGWRF
;
A
#
# COMPACT_ATOMS: atom_id res chain seq x y z
N MET A 1 -32.72 48.52 -9.30
CA MET A 1 -33.26 47.41 -8.52
C MET A 1 -32.82 46.11 -9.20
N LEU A 2 -31.66 45.53 -8.82
CA LEU A 2 -31.18 44.24 -9.34
C LEU A 2 -31.09 43.29 -8.14
N LYS A 3 -31.94 42.25 -8.14
CA LYS A 3 -31.89 41.16 -7.17
C LYS A 3 -30.70 40.24 -7.48
N ARG A 4 -29.77 40.15 -6.53
CA ARG A 4 -28.76 39.09 -6.45
C ARG A 4 -29.44 37.76 -6.10
N THR A 5 -29.34 36.77 -6.96
CA THR A 5 -29.57 35.36 -6.63
C THR A 5 -28.23 34.72 -6.31
N SER A 6 -27.87 34.68 -5.02
CA SER A 6 -26.74 33.91 -4.50
C SER A 6 -27.32 32.70 -3.76
N GLY A 7 -26.83 31.52 -4.10
CA GLY A 7 -26.99 30.35 -3.24
C GLY A 7 -27.75 29.20 -3.88
N LEU A 8 -26.98 28.20 -4.37
CA LEU A 8 -27.38 26.75 -4.40
C LEU A 8 -26.33 25.88 -5.10
N PHE A 9 -25.06 25.98 -4.70
CA PHE A 9 -24.03 25.04 -5.21
C PHE A 9 -23.14 24.41 -4.13
N CYS A 10 -23.49 24.53 -2.84
CA CYS A 10 -22.62 24.04 -1.74
C CYS A 10 -23.04 22.68 -1.17
N GLY A 11 -24.16 22.08 -1.61
CA GLY A 11 -24.71 20.88 -0.98
C GLY A 11 -24.30 19.53 -1.60
N ALA A 12 -24.04 19.48 -2.89
CA ALA A 12 -23.83 18.21 -3.60
C ALA A 12 -22.42 17.63 -3.42
N GLY A 13 -21.40 18.50 -3.31
CA GLY A 13 -20.00 18.05 -3.13
C GLY A 13 -19.71 17.42 -1.78
N ALA A 14 -20.35 17.91 -0.71
CA ALA A 14 -20.13 17.40 0.65
C ALA A 14 -20.79 16.03 0.91
N LEU A 15 -21.87 15.73 0.18
CA LEU A 15 -22.57 14.44 0.32
C LEU A 15 -21.81 13.32 -0.39
N SER A 16 -21.24 13.59 -1.57
CA SER A 16 -20.45 12.63 -2.33
C SER A 16 -19.14 12.24 -1.63
N LEU A 17 -18.49 13.19 -0.96
CA LEU A 17 -17.25 12.94 -0.22
C LEU A 17 -17.51 12.08 1.04
N ARG A 18 -18.66 12.27 1.71
CA ARG A 18 -19.04 11.43 2.87
C ARG A 18 -19.38 9.99 2.48
N VAL A 19 -20.03 9.79 1.35
CA VAL A 19 -20.35 8.44 0.83
C VAL A 19 -19.08 7.72 0.39
N LEU A 20 -18.14 8.42 -0.26
CA LEU A 20 -16.85 7.86 -0.66
C LEU A 20 -15.99 7.51 0.56
N PHE A 21 -16.00 8.35 1.61
CA PHE A 21 -15.32 8.08 2.89
C PHE A 21 -15.88 6.83 3.58
N CYS A 22 -17.19 6.64 3.59
CA CYS A 22 -17.83 5.44 4.14
C CYS A 22 -17.53 4.17 3.34
N LEU A 23 -17.34 4.27 2.02
CA LEU A 23 -16.98 3.12 1.18
C LEU A 23 -15.52 2.68 1.38
N ILE A 24 -14.60 3.61 1.60
CA ILE A 24 -13.17 3.31 1.79
C ILE A 24 -12.90 2.82 3.23
N PHE A 25 -13.56 3.39 4.22
CA PHE A 25 -13.32 3.09 5.64
C PHE A 25 -14.39 2.22 6.31
N GLY A 26 -15.56 2.09 5.70
CA GLY A 26 -16.66 1.28 6.26
C GLY A 26 -16.41 -0.23 6.24
N ALA A 27 -15.50 -0.71 5.40
CA ALA A 27 -15.14 -2.12 5.35
C ALA A 27 -14.11 -2.53 6.43
N SER A 28 -13.48 -1.57 7.09
CA SER A 28 -12.36 -1.82 8.02
C SER A 28 -12.80 -2.20 9.46
N ALA A 29 -14.07 -2.18 9.76
CA ALA A 29 -14.57 -2.31 11.14
C ALA A 29 -14.71 -3.75 11.65
N LEU A 30 -14.42 -4.75 10.82
CA LEU A 30 -14.49 -6.17 11.18
C LEU A 30 -13.16 -6.86 10.81
N ALA A 31 -12.08 -6.46 11.48
CA ALA A 31 -10.84 -7.21 11.41
C ALA A 31 -11.06 -8.56 12.12
N ALA A 32 -11.33 -9.59 11.34
CA ALA A 32 -11.23 -10.96 11.83
C ALA A 32 -9.75 -11.24 12.11
N SER A 33 -9.42 -11.73 13.31
CA SER A 33 -8.04 -12.11 13.65
C SER A 33 -7.50 -13.10 12.62
N SER A 34 -6.57 -12.64 11.78
CA SER A 34 -5.87 -13.47 10.82
C SER A 34 -4.70 -14.13 11.52
N SER A 35 -4.82 -15.40 11.85
CA SER A 35 -3.70 -16.16 12.36
C SER A 35 -2.89 -16.76 11.21
N ILE A 36 -1.58 -16.58 11.23
CA ILE A 36 -0.68 -17.32 10.33
C ILE A 36 -0.82 -18.81 10.65
N PRO A 37 -1.01 -19.69 9.63
CA PRO A 37 -1.14 -21.12 9.85
C PRO A 37 0.10 -21.71 10.55
N ASN A 38 -0.12 -22.68 11.43
CA ASN A 38 0.97 -23.39 12.10
C ASN A 38 1.40 -24.64 11.31
N GLY A 39 2.61 -25.11 11.55
CA GLY A 39 3.13 -26.33 10.92
C GLY A 39 3.47 -26.15 9.44
N LEU A 40 3.93 -24.98 9.06
CA LEU A 40 4.30 -24.65 7.68
C LEU A 40 5.57 -25.38 7.26
N THR A 41 5.51 -26.07 6.12
CA THR A 41 6.69 -26.57 5.41
C THR A 41 7.42 -25.44 4.70
N SER A 42 8.69 -25.65 4.30
CA SER A 42 9.48 -24.62 3.58
C SER A 42 8.79 -24.09 2.32
N THR A 43 8.08 -24.93 1.59
CA THR A 43 7.32 -24.51 0.40
C THR A 43 6.11 -23.66 0.76
N GLU A 44 5.42 -23.99 1.86
CA GLU A 44 4.29 -23.20 2.35
C GLU A 44 4.74 -21.88 2.95
N GLN A 45 5.90 -21.83 3.61
CA GLN A 45 6.52 -20.58 4.08
C GLN A 45 6.79 -19.62 2.93
N GLN A 46 7.29 -20.11 1.78
CA GLN A 46 7.47 -19.29 0.59
C GLN A 46 6.14 -18.73 0.06
N LYS A 47 5.05 -19.52 0.09
CA LYS A 47 3.72 -19.04 -0.30
C LYS A 47 3.19 -17.98 0.68
N VAL A 48 3.30 -18.22 1.98
CA VAL A 48 2.90 -17.25 3.02
C VAL A 48 3.68 -15.95 2.86
N LEU A 49 5.00 -16.04 2.67
CA LEU A 49 5.85 -14.88 2.43
C LEU A 49 5.50 -14.16 1.13
N GLY A 50 5.16 -14.91 0.06
CA GLY A 50 4.70 -14.36 -1.19
C GLY A 50 3.40 -13.55 -1.06
N VAL A 51 2.50 -13.96 -0.19
CA VAL A 51 1.23 -13.25 0.07
C VAL A 51 1.44 -12.08 1.04
N LEU A 52 1.99 -12.34 2.23
CA LEU A 52 2.12 -11.34 3.29
C LEU A 52 3.26 -10.36 3.03
N GLY A 53 4.44 -10.86 2.63
CA GLY A 53 5.61 -10.01 2.38
C GLY A 53 5.39 -9.05 1.20
N PHE A 54 4.90 -9.53 0.06
CA PHE A 54 4.59 -8.63 -1.05
C PHE A 54 3.30 -7.85 -0.83
N GLY A 55 2.29 -8.46 -0.18
CA GLY A 55 1.05 -7.78 0.12
C GLY A 55 1.23 -6.54 1.01
N SER A 56 2.21 -6.59 1.92
CA SER A 56 2.60 -5.49 2.79
C SER A 56 3.79 -4.66 2.29
N ALA A 57 4.21 -4.86 1.04
CA ALA A 57 5.19 -3.99 0.41
C ALA A 57 4.67 -2.56 0.33
N SER A 58 5.59 -1.59 0.38
CA SER A 58 5.20 -0.19 0.25
C SER A 58 4.48 0.08 -1.07
N LYS A 59 3.27 0.60 -1.00
CA LYS A 59 2.42 0.91 -2.15
C LYS A 59 2.62 2.35 -2.61
N LEU A 60 2.45 2.60 -3.90
CA LEU A 60 2.51 3.94 -4.47
C LEU A 60 1.41 4.83 -3.90
N LEU A 61 0.17 4.39 -4.00
CA LEU A 61 -1.06 5.05 -3.51
C LEU A 61 -1.13 6.56 -3.78
N SER A 62 -0.40 7.01 -4.79
CA SER A 62 -0.49 8.35 -5.36
C SER A 62 0.29 8.39 -6.67
N SER A 63 -0.13 9.20 -7.61
CA SER A 63 0.64 9.37 -8.85
C SER A 63 2.08 9.75 -8.54
N PRO A 64 3.08 9.06 -9.10
CA PRO A 64 4.49 9.37 -8.88
C PRO A 64 4.96 10.63 -9.65
N TYR A 65 4.04 11.54 -9.95
CA TYR A 65 4.34 12.87 -10.44
C TYR A 65 4.97 13.70 -9.32
N PRO A 66 5.97 14.53 -9.60
CA PRO A 66 6.71 15.24 -8.55
C PRO A 66 5.82 16.05 -7.63
N LEU A 67 6.12 16.06 -6.34
CA LEU A 67 5.41 16.84 -5.31
C LEU A 67 5.62 18.37 -5.43
N GLY A 68 6.41 18.82 -6.38
CA GLY A 68 6.68 20.26 -6.56
C GLY A 68 8.02 20.69 -5.98
N GLY A 69 8.99 19.80 -5.92
CA GLY A 69 10.34 20.06 -5.45
C GLY A 69 10.40 20.27 -3.94
N TYR A 70 11.36 21.06 -3.49
CA TYR A 70 11.69 21.20 -2.06
C TYR A 70 10.53 21.78 -1.19
N SER A 71 9.58 22.49 -1.78
CA SER A 71 8.39 22.97 -1.05
C SER A 71 7.32 21.91 -0.87
N GLY A 72 7.28 20.88 -1.73
CA GLY A 72 6.23 19.87 -1.73
C GLY A 72 6.25 18.96 -0.50
N VAL A 73 5.10 18.79 0.13
CA VAL A 73 4.87 17.90 1.27
C VAL A 73 3.58 17.14 1.04
N GLU A 74 3.55 15.85 1.35
CA GLU A 74 2.34 15.02 1.36
C GLU A 74 2.17 14.42 2.76
N ILE A 75 0.95 14.45 3.29
CA ILE A 75 0.55 13.72 4.50
C ILE A 75 -0.72 12.97 4.17
N SER A 76 -0.76 11.68 4.46
CA SER A 76 -1.89 10.85 4.05
C SER A 76 -2.12 9.65 4.97
N LEU A 77 -3.38 9.21 5.03
CA LEU A 77 -3.83 8.00 5.72
C LEU A 77 -4.22 6.98 4.66
N GLY A 78 -3.63 5.80 4.73
CA GLY A 78 -3.88 4.66 3.86
C GLY A 78 -4.66 3.55 4.55
N SER A 79 -5.27 2.71 3.73
CA SER A 79 -5.85 1.43 4.13
C SER A 79 -5.47 0.40 3.10
N GLU A 80 -4.95 -0.74 3.55
CA GLU A 80 -4.52 -1.83 2.69
C GLU A 80 -5.32 -3.09 2.96
N TYR A 81 -5.64 -3.82 1.90
CA TYR A 81 -6.39 -5.06 1.90
C TYR A 81 -5.61 -6.17 1.20
N ILE A 82 -5.29 -7.23 1.95
CA ILE A 82 -4.56 -8.41 1.47
C ILE A 82 -5.48 -9.62 1.60
N PRO A 83 -5.93 -10.24 0.48
CA PRO A 83 -6.69 -11.49 0.54
C PRO A 83 -5.82 -12.62 1.09
N LEU A 84 -6.32 -13.39 2.07
CA LEU A 84 -5.59 -14.51 2.70
C LEU A 84 -6.15 -15.89 2.33
N ALA A 85 -7.05 -15.98 1.36
CA ALA A 85 -7.70 -17.24 1.00
C ALA A 85 -6.70 -18.36 0.66
N ASP A 86 -5.61 -18.02 -0.05
CA ASP A 86 -4.58 -18.97 -0.46
C ASP A 86 -3.68 -19.41 0.70
N VAL A 87 -3.56 -18.57 1.74
CA VAL A 87 -2.77 -18.87 2.95
C VAL A 87 -3.58 -19.71 3.94
N ALA A 88 -4.88 -19.47 4.05
CA ALA A 88 -5.76 -20.13 5.02
C ALA A 88 -5.84 -21.67 4.85
N SER A 89 -5.47 -22.19 3.68
CA SER A 89 -5.48 -23.63 3.40
C SER A 89 -4.15 -24.33 3.71
N LEU A 90 -3.11 -23.61 4.11
CA LEU A 90 -1.76 -24.13 4.36
C LEU A 90 -1.60 -24.65 5.79
N GLY A 91 -0.51 -25.40 6.01
CA GLY A 91 -0.16 -25.94 7.32
C GLY A 91 -1.21 -26.88 7.89
N ASN A 92 -1.38 -26.86 9.21
CA ASN A 92 -2.30 -27.74 9.93
C ASN A 92 -3.79 -27.32 9.84
N LYS A 93 -4.15 -26.42 8.91
CA LYS A 93 -5.52 -25.95 8.61
C LYS A 93 -6.29 -25.31 9.78
N ASN A 94 -5.61 -24.90 10.82
CA ASN A 94 -6.23 -24.27 12.00
C ASN A 94 -6.27 -22.73 11.90
N SER A 95 -6.06 -22.15 10.72
CA SER A 95 -6.15 -20.70 10.56
C SER A 95 -7.59 -20.28 10.31
N SER A 96 -8.05 -19.27 11.01
CA SER A 96 -9.30 -18.59 10.67
C SER A 96 -9.14 -17.98 9.26
N ARG A 97 -10.10 -18.25 8.39
CA ARG A 97 -10.21 -17.53 7.12
C ARG A 97 -10.42 -16.07 7.45
N GLY A 98 -9.54 -15.23 6.99
CA GLY A 98 -9.66 -13.80 7.13
C GLY A 98 -8.87 -13.12 6.04
N ASP A 99 -9.27 -11.91 5.75
CA ASP A 99 -8.49 -10.99 4.94
C ASP A 99 -7.71 -10.12 5.92
N LEU A 100 -6.52 -9.68 5.53
CA LEU A 100 -5.72 -8.77 6.32
C LEU A 100 -6.01 -7.35 5.87
N ASN A 101 -6.49 -6.54 6.82
CA ASN A 101 -6.69 -5.11 6.62
C ASN A 101 -5.90 -4.35 7.66
N TYR A 102 -5.17 -3.33 7.25
CA TYR A 102 -4.51 -2.41 8.17
C TYR A 102 -4.49 -0.97 7.65
N LEU A 103 -4.32 -0.05 8.58
CA LEU A 103 -4.18 1.38 8.29
C LEU A 103 -2.72 1.78 8.40
N ASP A 104 -2.29 2.67 7.54
CA ASP A 104 -0.97 3.27 7.54
C ASP A 104 -1.04 4.80 7.49
N LEU A 105 -0.01 5.44 7.99
CA LEU A 105 0.22 6.85 7.84
C LEU A 105 1.45 7.06 6.96
N THR A 106 1.31 7.88 5.91
CA THR A 106 2.40 8.22 5.01
C THR A 106 2.73 9.70 5.11
N VAL A 107 4.02 10.00 5.16
CA VAL A 107 4.57 11.35 5.04
C VAL A 107 5.51 11.39 3.86
N GLY A 108 5.31 12.35 2.96
CA GLY A 108 6.11 12.55 1.77
C GLY A 108 6.76 13.91 1.72
N LYS A 109 7.95 13.97 1.14
CA LYS A 109 8.74 15.18 0.93
C LYS A 109 9.32 15.20 -0.46
N GLY A 110 9.03 16.28 -1.19
CA GLY A 110 9.70 16.58 -2.46
C GLY A 110 11.12 17.09 -2.21
N LEU A 111 12.03 16.72 -3.10
CA LEU A 111 13.41 17.14 -3.12
C LEU A 111 13.73 17.82 -4.45
N PHE A 112 15.02 18.09 -4.70
CA PHE A 112 15.51 18.58 -5.97
C PHE A 112 15.44 17.52 -7.07
N TYR A 113 15.45 17.94 -8.32
CA TYR A 113 15.52 17.08 -9.52
C TYR A 113 14.34 16.09 -9.66
N ASN A 114 13.14 16.50 -9.25
CA ASN A 114 11.93 15.68 -9.32
C ASN A 114 12.04 14.34 -8.54
N ILE A 115 12.79 14.37 -7.44
CA ILE A 115 12.90 13.26 -6.51
C ILE A 115 11.98 13.53 -5.33
N ASP A 116 11.20 12.52 -4.93
CA ASP A 116 10.39 12.52 -3.73
C ASP A 116 10.79 11.36 -2.83
N ILE A 117 10.73 11.57 -1.52
CA ILE A 117 10.89 10.53 -0.51
C ILE A 117 9.58 10.39 0.24
N MET A 118 9.12 9.15 0.41
CA MET A 118 7.93 8.81 1.19
C MET A 118 8.32 7.85 2.31
N ILE A 119 7.76 8.08 3.49
CA ILE A 119 7.89 7.19 4.65
C ILE A 119 6.49 6.81 5.09
N GLN A 120 6.28 5.52 5.29
CA GLN A 120 5.01 4.92 5.68
C GLN A 120 5.21 4.13 6.97
N PHE A 121 4.27 4.24 7.90
CA PHE A 121 4.30 3.50 9.15
C PHE A 121 2.89 3.18 9.64
N ILE A 122 2.77 2.10 10.40
CA ILE A 122 1.52 1.69 11.03
C ILE A 122 1.43 2.38 12.39
N PRO A 123 0.55 3.40 12.57
CA PRO A 123 0.59 4.31 13.71
C PRO A 123 0.11 3.70 15.03
N ILE A 124 -0.69 2.65 14.97
CA ILE A 124 -1.33 2.03 16.15
C ILE A 124 -1.25 0.52 15.99
N PRO A 125 -0.87 -0.22 17.04
CA PRO A 125 -1.07 -1.66 17.06
C PRO A 125 -2.57 -1.93 16.86
N GLN A 126 -2.93 -2.44 15.70
CA GLN A 126 -4.32 -2.80 15.41
C GLN A 126 -4.61 -4.14 16.08
N SER A 127 -5.87 -4.57 16.09
CA SER A 127 -6.31 -5.80 16.76
C SER A 127 -5.49 -7.05 16.40
N GLU A 128 -4.79 -7.00 15.29
CA GLU A 128 -3.74 -7.93 14.89
C GLU A 128 -2.39 -7.29 15.24
N SER A 129 -1.50 -8.03 15.86
CA SER A 129 -0.17 -7.55 16.26
C SER A 129 0.73 -7.33 15.04
N ILE A 130 0.29 -6.42 14.14
CA ILE A 130 1.03 -6.02 12.95
C ILE A 130 1.74 -4.71 13.26
N SER A 131 3.01 -4.69 13.00
CA SER A 131 3.83 -3.49 13.11
C SER A 131 4.84 -3.44 11.98
N GLY A 132 5.21 -2.25 11.57
CA GLY A 132 6.20 -2.10 10.52
C GLY A 132 6.31 -0.69 10.00
N PHE A 133 7.27 -0.53 9.12
CA PHE A 133 7.50 0.72 8.40
C PHE A 133 7.89 0.41 6.95
N ALA A 134 7.69 1.38 6.09
CA ALA A 134 8.12 1.29 4.70
C ALA A 134 8.62 2.65 4.20
N GLY A 135 9.37 2.63 3.13
CA GLY A 135 9.89 3.82 2.50
C GLY A 135 9.95 3.69 1.00
N GLN A 136 9.85 4.82 0.32
CA GLN A 136 9.99 4.91 -1.13
C GLN A 136 10.84 6.10 -1.50
N ILE A 137 11.60 5.94 -2.58
CA ILE A 137 12.22 7.02 -3.32
C ILE A 137 11.62 6.98 -4.73
N ARG A 138 11.07 8.11 -5.18
CA ARG A 138 10.43 8.28 -6.48
C ARG A 138 11.22 9.30 -7.26
N TRP A 139 11.58 9.00 -8.49
CA TRP A 139 12.28 9.91 -9.37
C TRP A 139 11.56 10.02 -10.71
N ALA A 140 10.88 11.14 -10.93
CA ALA A 140 10.28 11.46 -12.23
C ALA A 140 11.37 12.00 -13.17
N PHE A 141 12.02 11.10 -13.87
CA PHE A 141 13.17 11.42 -14.73
C PHE A 141 12.77 11.96 -16.10
N TYR A 142 11.51 11.78 -16.49
CA TYR A 142 10.99 12.30 -17.76
C TYR A 142 9.58 12.85 -17.57
N GLU A 143 9.38 14.08 -18.02
CA GLU A 143 8.07 14.72 -18.14
C GLU A 143 7.88 15.16 -19.59
N ALA A 144 6.74 14.83 -20.18
CA ALA A 144 6.45 15.17 -21.57
C ALA A 144 6.06 16.66 -21.70
N ASN A 145 6.66 17.37 -22.66
CA ASN A 145 6.46 18.81 -22.81
C ASN A 145 5.03 19.20 -23.28
N PHE A 146 4.35 18.30 -23.97
CA PHE A 146 3.03 18.58 -24.58
C PHE A 146 1.89 17.74 -24.03
N LEU A 147 2.21 16.72 -23.28
CA LEU A 147 1.24 15.81 -22.65
C LEU A 147 1.44 15.85 -21.13
N PRO A 148 0.38 15.82 -20.35
CA PRO A 148 0.50 15.77 -18.89
C PRO A 148 0.92 14.36 -18.43
N ALA A 149 2.02 13.85 -18.97
CA ALA A 149 2.51 12.49 -18.75
C ALA A 149 3.95 12.52 -18.24
N ALA A 150 4.26 11.59 -17.36
CA ALA A 150 5.60 11.42 -16.79
C ALA A 150 5.99 9.94 -16.72
N LEU A 151 7.31 9.69 -16.74
CA LEU A 151 7.91 8.40 -16.41
C LEU A 151 8.74 8.55 -15.14
N SER A 152 8.52 7.65 -14.21
CA SER A 152 9.17 7.66 -12.91
C SER A 152 9.79 6.31 -12.59
N LEU A 153 10.96 6.33 -11.96
CA LEU A 153 11.57 5.18 -11.32
C LEU A 153 11.26 5.25 -9.83
N VAL A 154 10.76 4.15 -9.28
CA VAL A 154 10.40 4.04 -7.87
C VAL A 154 11.19 2.91 -7.25
N GLY A 155 12.00 3.22 -6.25
CA GLY A 155 12.61 2.23 -5.37
C GLY A 155 11.84 2.18 -4.05
N HIS A 156 11.53 1.00 -3.54
CA HIS A 156 10.78 0.85 -2.31
C HIS A 156 11.35 -0.25 -1.41
N THR A 157 11.16 -0.09 -0.11
CA THR A 157 11.50 -1.08 0.90
C THR A 157 10.46 -1.07 2.01
N SER A 158 10.22 -2.23 2.61
CA SER A 158 9.35 -2.37 3.79
C SER A 158 9.91 -3.40 4.75
N SER A 159 9.63 -3.22 6.04
CA SER A 159 9.90 -4.19 7.08
C SER A 159 8.65 -4.33 7.94
N MET A 160 8.06 -5.52 7.95
CA MET A 160 6.80 -5.82 8.60
C MET A 160 6.93 -7.00 9.54
N ASN A 161 6.27 -6.91 10.68
CA ASN A 161 6.16 -7.99 11.66
C ASN A 161 4.69 -8.39 11.81
N PHE A 162 4.42 -9.67 11.72
CA PHE A 162 3.09 -10.26 11.83
C PHE A 162 3.03 -11.15 13.05
N ASN A 163 2.27 -10.76 14.07
CA ASN A 163 2.02 -11.52 15.30
C ASN A 163 3.27 -12.02 16.01
N ASN A 164 4.44 -11.39 15.80
CA ASN A 164 5.76 -11.85 16.27
C ASN A 164 6.13 -13.28 15.84
N VAL A 165 5.48 -13.84 14.82
CA VAL A 165 5.79 -15.19 14.29
C VAL A 165 6.36 -15.16 12.88
N LEU A 166 6.16 -14.04 12.15
CA LEU A 166 6.76 -13.78 10.85
C LEU A 166 7.28 -12.35 10.80
N SER A 167 8.55 -12.19 10.49
CA SER A 167 9.14 -10.92 10.07
C SER A 167 9.43 -10.99 8.57
N ALA A 168 8.97 -9.99 7.81
CA ALA A 168 9.16 -9.92 6.37
C ALA A 168 9.81 -8.59 5.98
N GLU A 169 10.89 -8.67 5.20
CA GLU A 169 11.57 -7.52 4.60
C GLU A 169 11.41 -7.60 3.08
N THR A 170 10.80 -6.58 2.48
CA THR A 170 10.59 -6.53 1.05
C THR A 170 11.30 -5.33 0.45
N THR A 171 12.01 -5.55 -0.64
CA THR A 171 12.69 -4.50 -1.40
C THR A 171 12.38 -4.69 -2.87
N GLY A 172 12.12 -3.59 -3.58
CA GLY A 172 11.78 -3.64 -4.99
C GLY A 172 12.02 -2.32 -5.71
N PHE A 173 11.80 -2.38 -7.01
CA PHE A 173 11.83 -1.21 -7.89
C PHE A 173 10.81 -1.36 -9.01
N ASP A 174 10.24 -0.24 -9.44
CA ASP A 174 9.23 -0.14 -10.47
C ASP A 174 9.52 0.98 -11.45
N LEU A 175 9.22 0.74 -12.71
CA LEU A 175 9.10 1.77 -13.73
C LEU A 175 7.61 2.11 -13.87
N VAL A 176 7.24 3.36 -13.65
CA VAL A 176 5.85 3.82 -13.59
C VAL A 176 5.61 4.93 -14.60
N GLY A 177 4.63 4.72 -15.47
CA GLY A 177 4.08 5.76 -16.32
C GLY A 177 2.86 6.39 -15.66
N SER A 178 2.74 7.71 -15.71
CA SER A 178 1.59 8.44 -15.18
C SER A 178 1.08 9.49 -16.16
N VAL A 179 -0.24 9.70 -16.12
CA VAL A 179 -0.92 10.76 -16.87
C VAL A 179 -1.75 11.57 -15.90
N ASN A 180 -1.53 12.89 -15.87
CA ASN A 180 -2.22 13.82 -14.96
C ASN A 180 -3.16 14.72 -15.75
N MET A 181 -4.44 14.48 -15.65
CA MET A 181 -5.50 15.25 -16.31
C MET A 181 -6.19 16.14 -15.26
N ARG A 182 -5.69 17.36 -15.08
CA ARG A 182 -6.21 18.35 -14.11
C ARG A 182 -6.44 17.73 -12.72
N ASP A 183 -7.64 17.17 -12.48
CA ASP A 183 -8.06 16.67 -11.18
C ASP A 183 -7.89 15.15 -11.03
N VAL A 184 -7.58 14.44 -12.12
CA VAL A 184 -7.44 12.98 -12.15
C VAL A 184 -6.07 12.59 -12.66
N SER A 185 -5.40 11.72 -11.95
CA SER A 185 -4.15 11.11 -12.39
C SER A 185 -4.33 9.59 -12.47
N LEU A 186 -3.87 9.02 -13.57
CA LEU A 186 -3.78 7.57 -13.75
C LEU A 186 -2.31 7.17 -13.78
N PHE A 187 -1.99 6.04 -13.19
CA PHE A 187 -0.64 5.51 -13.26
C PHE A 187 -0.65 3.99 -13.43
N VAL A 188 0.34 3.50 -14.15
CA VAL A 188 0.57 2.08 -14.38
C VAL A 188 2.07 1.82 -14.31
N GLY A 189 2.45 0.74 -13.66
CA GLY A 189 3.86 0.39 -13.49
C GLY A 189 4.12 -1.10 -13.58
N ILE A 190 5.39 -1.40 -13.84
CA ILE A 190 5.93 -2.76 -13.83
C ILE A 190 7.29 -2.75 -13.12
N GLY A 191 7.59 -3.83 -12.41
CA GLY A 191 8.85 -3.94 -11.70
C GLY A 191 9.14 -5.31 -11.16
N GLN A 192 10.01 -5.36 -10.19
CA GLN A 192 10.41 -6.57 -9.49
C GLN A 192 10.59 -6.28 -8.01
N ALA A 193 10.25 -7.26 -7.19
CA ALA A 193 10.50 -7.22 -5.75
C ALA A 193 11.05 -8.56 -5.26
N ARG A 194 11.78 -8.48 -4.13
CA ARG A 194 12.27 -9.59 -3.36
C ARG A 194 11.81 -9.44 -1.92
N SER A 195 11.26 -10.50 -1.36
CA SER A 195 10.86 -10.57 0.04
C SER A 195 11.69 -11.62 0.76
N LEU A 196 12.27 -11.23 1.88
CA LEU A 196 12.99 -12.10 2.82
C LEU A 196 12.12 -12.25 4.07
N GLY A 197 11.84 -13.48 4.50
CA GLY A 197 11.02 -13.76 5.66
C GLY A 197 11.75 -14.61 6.69
N SER A 198 11.51 -14.34 7.98
CA SER A 198 11.94 -15.18 9.09
C SER A 198 10.71 -15.70 9.83
N PHE A 199 10.54 -17.01 9.85
CA PHE A 199 9.42 -17.71 10.50
C PHE A 199 9.89 -18.28 11.83
N ILE A 200 9.22 -17.93 12.92
CA ILE A 200 9.59 -18.37 14.27
C ILE A 200 9.23 -19.84 14.48
N GLY A 201 10.17 -20.62 15.02
CA GLY A 201 9.99 -21.99 15.46
C GLY A 201 9.66 -22.09 16.94
N GLY A 202 9.60 -23.32 17.46
CA GLY A 202 9.33 -23.63 18.86
C GLY A 202 7.86 -23.93 19.15
N ALA A 203 7.50 -24.03 20.42
CA ALA A 203 6.17 -24.46 20.87
C ALA A 203 5.02 -23.54 20.40
N ASN A 204 5.31 -22.24 20.24
CA ASN A 204 4.38 -21.24 19.74
C ASN A 204 4.75 -20.77 18.31
N GLY A 205 5.62 -21.51 17.64
CA GLY A 205 6.08 -21.18 16.29
C GLY A 205 5.16 -21.70 15.21
N VAL A 206 5.46 -21.29 13.98
CA VAL A 206 4.64 -21.61 12.79
C VAL A 206 5.32 -22.61 11.86
N THR A 207 6.58 -22.99 12.11
CA THR A 207 7.33 -23.91 11.26
C THR A 207 7.04 -25.38 11.62
N SER A 208 7.01 -26.26 10.64
CA SER A 208 6.82 -27.70 10.84
C SER A 208 8.02 -28.39 11.51
N SER A 209 9.22 -27.85 11.31
CA SER A 209 10.46 -28.37 11.91
C SER A 209 10.62 -28.01 13.38
N GLY A 210 9.83 -27.04 13.89
CA GLY A 210 10.00 -26.47 15.23
C GLY A 210 11.25 -25.59 15.38
N GLN A 211 11.99 -25.31 14.30
CA GLN A 211 13.13 -24.39 14.29
C GLN A 211 12.77 -23.12 13.54
N THR A 212 13.42 -22.00 13.88
CA THR A 212 13.29 -20.76 13.13
C THR A 212 13.92 -20.95 11.75
N GLU A 213 13.13 -20.68 10.71
CA GLU A 213 13.51 -20.85 9.32
C GLU A 213 13.37 -19.54 8.55
N SER A 214 14.18 -19.39 7.51
CA SER A 214 14.14 -18.23 6.61
C SER A 214 13.63 -18.65 5.24
N ALA A 215 12.83 -17.79 4.62
CA ALA A 215 12.37 -17.94 3.24
C ALA A 215 12.79 -16.72 2.43
N ASP A 216 13.00 -16.93 1.12
CA ASP A 216 13.38 -15.91 0.13
C ASP A 216 12.52 -16.11 -1.11
N VAL A 217 11.81 -15.06 -1.51
CA VAL A 217 10.91 -15.11 -2.68
C VAL A 217 11.13 -13.87 -3.53
N LYS A 218 11.15 -14.07 -4.85
CA LYS A 218 11.20 -12.99 -5.85
C LYS A 218 9.93 -13.04 -6.69
N SER A 219 9.42 -11.88 -7.05
CA SER A 219 8.24 -11.76 -7.92
C SER A 219 8.38 -10.57 -8.86
N SER A 220 7.78 -10.70 -10.05
CA SER A 220 7.44 -9.54 -10.86
C SER A 220 6.33 -8.75 -10.17
N HIS A 221 6.34 -7.44 -10.37
CA HIS A 221 5.33 -6.53 -9.86
C HIS A 221 4.65 -5.82 -11.02
N SER A 222 3.34 -5.63 -10.91
CA SER A 222 2.59 -4.72 -11.76
C SER A 222 1.60 -3.94 -10.91
N VAL A 223 1.49 -2.66 -11.16
CA VAL A 223 0.64 -1.73 -10.42
C VAL A 223 -0.23 -0.93 -11.37
N PHE A 224 -1.46 -0.71 -10.95
CA PHE A 224 -2.39 0.21 -11.59
C PHE A 224 -3.09 1.04 -10.51
N GLY A 225 -3.14 2.35 -10.69
CA GLY A 225 -3.80 3.23 -9.75
C GLY A 225 -4.41 4.47 -10.37
N ILE A 226 -5.32 5.05 -9.59
CA ILE A 226 -6.00 6.31 -9.87
C ILE A 226 -5.86 7.23 -8.68
N ASN A 227 -5.63 8.51 -8.93
CA ASN A 227 -5.61 9.56 -7.93
C ASN A 227 -6.56 10.67 -8.37
N ILE A 228 -7.42 11.13 -7.47
CA ILE A 228 -8.37 12.21 -7.69
C ILE A 228 -8.02 13.36 -6.75
N ASN A 229 -7.67 14.52 -7.32
CA ASN A 229 -7.29 15.72 -6.57
C ASN A 229 -8.51 16.62 -6.35
N ILE A 230 -8.68 17.13 -5.16
CA ILE A 230 -9.75 18.04 -4.75
C ILE A 230 -9.08 19.23 -4.02
N GLY A 231 -8.56 20.17 -4.81
CA GLY A 231 -7.70 21.23 -4.29
C GLY A 231 -6.38 20.66 -3.75
N GLN A 232 -6.10 20.86 -2.47
CA GLN A 232 -4.93 20.29 -1.79
C GLN A 232 -5.17 18.85 -1.29
N ALA A 233 -6.42 18.45 -1.15
CA ALA A 233 -6.76 17.08 -0.76
C ALA A 233 -6.73 16.15 -1.98
N PHE A 234 -6.48 14.86 -1.74
CA PHE A 234 -6.62 13.83 -2.76
C PHE A 234 -7.14 12.52 -2.18
N VAL A 235 -7.70 11.71 -3.07
CA VAL A 235 -8.06 10.31 -2.81
C VAL A 235 -7.39 9.47 -3.88
N ALA A 236 -6.75 8.38 -3.48
CA ALA A 236 -6.12 7.44 -4.40
C ALA A 236 -6.57 6.02 -4.13
N MET A 237 -6.59 5.22 -5.19
CA MET A 237 -6.82 3.78 -5.15
C MET A 237 -5.78 3.09 -6.01
N GLU A 238 -5.34 1.91 -5.57
CA GLU A 238 -4.29 1.15 -6.23
C GLU A 238 -4.59 -0.35 -6.16
N VAL A 239 -4.24 -1.04 -7.20
CA VAL A 239 -4.20 -2.50 -7.28
C VAL A 239 -2.78 -2.90 -7.63
N ASP A 240 -2.16 -3.66 -6.75
CA ASP A 240 -0.87 -4.26 -6.96
C ASP A 240 -1.02 -5.73 -7.25
N ARG A 241 -0.21 -6.23 -8.16
CA ARG A 241 -0.14 -7.64 -8.47
C ARG A 241 1.30 -8.14 -8.44
N TYR A 242 1.56 -8.95 -7.46
CA TYR A 242 2.74 -9.80 -7.35
C TYR A 242 2.36 -11.25 -7.65
N MET A 243 2.46 -12.15 -6.68
CA MET A 243 1.95 -13.52 -6.78
C MET A 243 0.41 -13.55 -6.72
N GLN A 244 -0.18 -12.59 -5.99
CA GLN A 244 -1.62 -12.33 -5.94
C GLN A 244 -1.90 -10.82 -5.99
N SER A 245 -3.18 -10.47 -6.17
CA SER A 245 -3.60 -9.06 -6.16
C SER A 245 -3.87 -8.58 -4.75
N THR A 246 -3.39 -7.38 -4.43
CA THR A 246 -3.67 -6.63 -3.21
C THR A 246 -4.23 -5.26 -3.58
N TYR A 247 -4.95 -4.64 -2.67
CA TYR A 247 -5.67 -3.42 -2.93
C TYR A 247 -5.33 -2.38 -1.87
N GLY A 248 -5.17 -1.15 -2.29
CA GLY A 248 -4.91 -0.03 -1.40
C GLY A 248 -5.81 1.15 -1.69
N GLY A 249 -6.12 1.91 -0.65
CA GLY A 249 -6.80 3.18 -0.74
C GLY A 249 -6.15 4.21 0.17
N LYS A 250 -6.08 5.47 -0.26
CA LYS A 250 -5.41 6.54 0.48
C LYS A 250 -6.19 7.84 0.36
N ILE A 251 -6.23 8.58 1.47
CA ILE A 251 -6.68 9.98 1.50
C ILE A 251 -5.54 10.83 2.05
N GLY A 252 -5.27 11.96 1.42
CA GLY A 252 -4.18 12.81 1.84
C GLY A 252 -4.32 14.27 1.46
N TRP A 253 -3.32 15.05 1.87
CA TRP A 253 -3.15 16.46 1.56
C TRP A 253 -1.75 16.70 1.04
N ARG A 254 -1.66 17.61 0.08
CA ARG A 254 -0.41 18.11 -0.52
C ARG A 254 -0.29 19.60 -0.32
N PHE A 255 0.90 20.03 0.06
CA PHE A 255 1.24 21.42 0.32
C PHE A 255 2.42 21.88 -0.53
#